data_d61afd72ac842c706be7a17fb68cc3b2
#
_entry.id   d61afd72ac842c706be7a17fb68cc3b2
#
_cell.length_a   1.000
_cell.length_b   1.000
_cell.length_c   1.000
_cell.angle_alpha   90.00
_cell.angle_beta   90.00
_cell.angle_gamma   90.00
#
_symmetry.space_group_name_H-M   'P 1'
#
loop_
_entity.id
_entity.type
_entity.pdbx_description
1 polymer ?
#
loop_
_entity_poly.entity_id
_entity_poly.type
_entity_poly.pdbx_seq_one_letter_code
_entity_poly.pdbx_strand_id
1 'polypeptide(L)'
;MLMVGFRGDKIDDNSDAARYVRDLHVGGIVLFDIDLTSGSRKIGTRNVTSKKQLSMLTTQLQSYADEPLIIAADQEGGMVCRLKTQYGYQPTVNALHLGTVDNRDTTLYYAMRIAKELAESGVNLNLAPVLDIHRDDSPHIGHFKRCFSSDVDVITRHAGWIIDAHYKCGVLCAVKHFPGHGSALGDSHEGMVDVTGTWQPHELVPFTNLINKNKVDVVMTAHIYNRRLDNDYPATLSHKIITELLREQMGYDGVVMTDDMYMEGILSQYSVPEAFALAINAGADILLVGNNIDTGFEADRPFKLVNIIVDLVKTGKVPYERVHESSERILHLKNKLKK
;
A
#
# COMPACT_ATOMS: atom_id res chain seq x y z
N MET A 1 -5.89 11.69 5.08
CA MET A 1 -6.53 10.38 4.87
C MET A 1 -6.47 9.85 3.42
N LEU A 2 -6.40 10.68 2.38
CA LEU A 2 -6.30 10.18 1.00
C LEU A 2 -4.84 10.05 0.56
N MET A 3 -4.50 8.92 -0.06
CA MET A 3 -3.31 8.73 -0.89
C MET A 3 -3.78 8.50 -2.32
N VAL A 4 -3.31 9.33 -3.26
CA VAL A 4 -3.85 9.34 -4.62
C VAL A 4 -2.77 9.17 -5.68
N GLY A 5 -3.12 8.49 -6.77
CA GLY A 5 -2.31 8.44 -7.98
C GLY A 5 -2.69 9.56 -8.96
N PHE A 6 -1.77 9.89 -9.84
CA PHE A 6 -1.98 10.89 -10.89
C PHE A 6 -1.37 10.42 -12.23
N ARG A 7 -1.67 11.11 -13.32
CA ARG A 7 -1.12 10.84 -14.65
C ARG A 7 -0.05 11.89 -15.00
N GLY A 8 1.06 11.43 -15.58
CA GLY A 8 2.16 12.25 -16.05
C GLY A 8 3.47 12.02 -15.30
N ASP A 9 4.57 12.30 -15.97
CA ASP A 9 5.95 12.16 -15.48
C ASP A 9 6.64 13.51 -15.20
N LYS A 10 5.89 14.62 -15.41
CA LYS A 10 6.28 16.00 -15.12
C LYS A 10 5.08 16.75 -14.57
N ILE A 11 5.33 17.72 -13.73
CA ILE A 11 4.31 18.58 -13.14
C ILE A 11 4.73 20.05 -13.21
N ASP A 12 3.75 20.93 -13.17
CA ASP A 12 3.87 22.38 -13.01
C ASP A 12 2.76 22.89 -12.09
N ASP A 13 2.67 24.19 -11.85
CA ASP A 13 1.71 24.79 -10.93
C ASP A 13 0.23 24.53 -11.30
N ASN A 14 -0.06 24.22 -12.57
CA ASN A 14 -1.41 23.96 -13.07
C ASN A 14 -1.73 22.46 -13.17
N SER A 15 -0.75 21.59 -12.93
CA SER A 15 -0.92 20.14 -13.02
C SER A 15 -1.87 19.62 -11.94
N ASP A 16 -2.64 18.58 -12.27
CA ASP A 16 -3.57 17.95 -11.33
C ASP A 16 -2.86 17.53 -10.04
N ALA A 17 -1.66 16.94 -10.15
CA ALA A 17 -0.89 16.50 -8.98
C ALA A 17 -0.49 17.66 -8.06
N ALA A 18 -0.10 18.83 -8.62
CA ALA A 18 0.18 20.03 -7.84
C ALA A 18 -1.07 20.50 -7.07
N ARG A 19 -2.22 20.47 -7.74
CA ARG A 19 -3.52 20.83 -7.13
C ARG A 19 -3.92 19.84 -6.03
N TYR A 20 -3.69 18.52 -6.21
CA TYR A 20 -4.00 17.53 -5.18
C TYR A 20 -3.18 17.77 -3.91
N VAL A 21 -1.91 18.13 -4.06
CA VAL A 21 -1.04 18.39 -2.90
C VAL A 21 -1.35 19.75 -2.27
N ARG A 22 -1.37 20.83 -3.06
CA ARG A 22 -1.50 22.21 -2.59
C ARG A 22 -2.93 22.56 -2.15
N ASP A 23 -3.96 22.16 -2.96
CA ASP A 23 -5.33 22.63 -2.75
C ASP A 23 -6.18 21.65 -1.93
N LEU A 24 -5.90 20.33 -2.02
CA LEU A 24 -6.61 19.30 -1.26
C LEU A 24 -5.84 18.77 -0.04
N HIS A 25 -4.56 19.14 0.10
CA HIS A 25 -3.69 18.64 1.19
C HIS A 25 -3.77 17.11 1.35
N VAL A 26 -3.69 16.35 0.23
CA VAL A 26 -3.73 14.89 0.27
C VAL A 26 -2.62 14.34 1.17
N GLY A 27 -2.91 13.24 1.87
CA GLY A 27 -1.95 12.62 2.80
C GLY A 27 -0.71 12.06 2.12
N GLY A 28 -0.85 11.62 0.86
CA GLY A 28 0.24 11.08 0.07
C GLY A 28 -0.08 10.93 -1.40
N ILE A 29 0.97 10.61 -2.16
CA ILE A 29 0.93 10.27 -3.59
C ILE A 29 1.45 8.84 -3.77
N VAL A 30 0.78 8.05 -4.62
CA VAL A 30 1.25 6.75 -5.07
C VAL A 30 1.69 6.82 -6.53
N LEU A 31 2.85 6.23 -6.83
CA LEU A 31 3.50 6.29 -8.13
C LEU A 31 3.41 4.95 -8.88
N PHE A 32 3.18 5.03 -10.18
CA PHE A 32 3.14 3.90 -11.09
C PHE A 32 4.08 4.12 -12.28
N ASP A 33 4.57 3.05 -12.89
CA ASP A 33 5.38 3.10 -14.10
C ASP A 33 4.57 2.81 -15.39
N ILE A 34 3.39 2.19 -15.23
CA ILE A 34 2.49 1.82 -16.33
C ILE A 34 1.16 2.56 -16.18
N ASP A 35 0.67 3.16 -17.23
CA ASP A 35 -0.69 3.69 -17.33
C ASP A 35 -1.64 2.59 -17.82
N LEU A 36 -2.33 1.95 -16.88
CA LEU A 36 -3.32 0.90 -17.20
C LEU A 36 -4.52 1.45 -17.95
N THR A 37 -4.88 2.71 -17.69
CA THR A 37 -6.05 3.37 -18.29
C THR A 37 -5.88 3.62 -19.79
N SER A 38 -4.66 3.52 -20.33
CA SER A 38 -4.37 3.63 -21.76
C SER A 38 -4.65 2.33 -22.54
N GLY A 39 -4.93 1.22 -21.87
CA GLY A 39 -5.09 -0.11 -22.45
C GLY A 39 -3.81 -0.72 -23.02
N SER A 40 -2.71 0.04 -23.10
CA SER A 40 -1.48 -0.40 -23.78
C SER A 40 -0.55 -1.22 -22.89
N ARG A 41 -0.70 -1.18 -21.57
CA ARG A 41 0.24 -1.74 -20.56
C ARG A 41 1.72 -1.45 -20.86
N LYS A 42 1.98 -0.39 -21.64
CA LYS A 42 3.33 0.01 -22.03
C LYS A 42 4.04 0.60 -20.81
N ILE A 43 5.25 0.12 -20.58
CA ILE A 43 6.13 0.62 -19.51
C ILE A 43 6.58 2.07 -19.77
N GLY A 44 6.83 2.84 -18.69
CA GLY A 44 7.27 4.24 -18.79
C GLY A 44 6.20 5.19 -19.32
N THR A 45 4.93 4.86 -19.12
CA THR A 45 3.80 5.68 -19.62
C THR A 45 3.11 6.50 -18.56
N ARG A 46 3.58 6.40 -17.27
CA ARG A 46 2.92 7.14 -16.18
C ARG A 46 3.89 8.05 -15.42
N ASN A 47 4.39 7.63 -14.24
CA ASN A 47 5.16 8.54 -13.39
C ASN A 47 6.68 8.30 -13.41
N VAL A 48 7.11 7.11 -13.89
CA VAL A 48 8.52 6.68 -13.82
C VAL A 48 9.07 6.44 -15.22
N THR A 49 10.05 7.23 -15.64
CA THR A 49 10.71 7.13 -16.96
C THR A 49 12.24 7.11 -16.86
N SER A 50 12.82 7.64 -15.79
CA SER A 50 14.26 7.55 -15.45
C SER A 50 14.50 7.97 -13.99
N LYS A 51 15.67 7.61 -13.42
CA LYS A 51 16.09 8.06 -12.08
C LYS A 51 16.04 9.58 -11.93
N LYS A 52 16.65 10.29 -12.88
CA LYS A 52 16.70 11.75 -12.84
C LYS A 52 15.30 12.37 -12.92
N GLN A 53 14.47 11.88 -13.83
CA GLN A 53 13.10 12.37 -13.98
C GLN A 53 12.29 12.16 -12.70
N LEU A 54 12.37 10.96 -12.10
CA LEU A 54 11.62 10.64 -10.89
C LEU A 54 12.06 11.50 -9.69
N SER A 55 13.37 11.67 -9.48
CA SER A 55 13.89 12.53 -8.42
C SER A 55 13.45 14.00 -8.58
N MET A 56 13.40 14.51 -9.81
CA MET A 56 12.86 15.86 -10.07
C MET A 56 11.36 15.94 -9.78
N LEU A 57 10.58 14.94 -10.21
CA LEU A 57 9.13 14.87 -9.99
C LEU A 57 8.80 14.85 -8.49
N THR A 58 9.46 13.99 -7.72
CA THR A 58 9.21 13.86 -6.27
C THR A 58 9.65 15.11 -5.49
N THR A 59 10.79 15.73 -5.88
CA THR A 59 11.23 17.01 -5.30
C THR A 59 10.18 18.10 -5.55
N GLN A 60 9.64 18.16 -6.76
CA GLN A 60 8.64 19.15 -7.11
C GLN A 60 7.30 18.88 -6.40
N LEU A 61 6.87 17.61 -6.25
CA LEU A 61 5.69 17.24 -5.45
C LEU A 61 5.85 17.69 -3.98
N GLN A 62 7.02 17.46 -3.37
CA GLN A 62 7.30 17.91 -2.01
C GLN A 62 7.24 19.45 -1.87
N SER A 63 7.62 20.21 -2.91
CA SER A 63 7.60 21.68 -2.86
C SER A 63 6.21 22.30 -2.83
N TYR A 64 5.17 21.55 -3.20
CA TYR A 64 3.77 21.98 -3.10
C TYR A 64 3.12 21.62 -1.76
N ALA A 65 3.79 20.87 -0.90
CA ALA A 65 3.25 20.41 0.36
C ALA A 65 3.70 21.29 1.53
N ASP A 66 2.79 21.68 2.41
CA ASP A 66 3.09 22.42 3.64
C ASP A 66 3.75 21.52 4.70
N GLU A 67 3.45 20.21 4.65
CA GLU A 67 4.00 19.17 5.54
C GLU A 67 4.64 18.05 4.70
N PRO A 68 5.57 17.26 5.25
CA PRO A 68 6.15 16.14 4.51
C PRO A 68 5.09 15.30 3.81
N LEU A 69 5.18 15.19 2.48
CA LEU A 69 4.29 14.38 1.68
C LEU A 69 4.77 12.93 1.68
N ILE A 70 3.86 12.00 1.93
CA ILE A 70 4.15 10.58 1.74
C ILE A 70 4.15 10.31 0.23
N ILE A 71 5.27 9.82 -0.31
CA ILE A 71 5.39 9.40 -1.71
C ILE A 71 5.69 7.91 -1.72
N ALA A 72 4.73 7.13 -2.23
CA ALA A 72 4.74 5.68 -2.16
C ALA A 72 4.91 5.01 -3.54
N ALA A 73 5.49 3.83 -3.56
CA ALA A 73 5.55 2.96 -4.73
C ALA A 73 5.61 1.48 -4.31
N ASP A 74 5.10 0.57 -5.17
CA ASP A 74 5.28 -0.86 -5.01
C ASP A 74 6.65 -1.27 -5.53
N GLN A 75 7.59 -1.45 -4.66
CA GLN A 75 8.93 -1.94 -5.00
C GLN A 75 9.23 -3.22 -4.20
N GLU A 76 8.44 -4.28 -4.49
CA GLU A 76 8.59 -5.58 -3.84
C GLU A 76 9.86 -6.31 -4.30
N GLY A 77 10.24 -6.07 -5.52
CA GLY A 77 11.23 -6.84 -6.28
C GLY A 77 10.60 -7.87 -7.21
N GLY A 78 11.40 -8.40 -8.15
CA GLY A 78 10.87 -9.32 -9.16
C GLY A 78 9.86 -8.64 -10.08
N MET A 79 8.65 -9.22 -10.22
CA MET A 79 7.63 -8.73 -11.15
C MET A 79 6.92 -7.47 -10.66
N VAL A 80 6.70 -7.34 -9.35
CA VAL A 80 6.06 -6.15 -8.76
C VAL A 80 7.14 -5.13 -8.41
N CYS A 81 7.41 -4.26 -9.36
CA CYS A 81 8.52 -3.34 -9.31
C CYS A 81 8.21 -2.12 -10.20
N ARG A 82 8.29 -0.89 -9.64
CA ARG A 82 8.08 0.34 -10.41
C ARG A 82 9.41 0.92 -10.90
N LEU A 83 10.48 0.75 -10.10
CA LEU A 83 11.84 1.18 -10.43
C LEU A 83 12.56 0.06 -11.19
N LYS A 84 12.38 0.03 -12.51
CA LYS A 84 12.87 -1.04 -13.38
C LYS A 84 14.24 -0.73 -14.00
N THR A 85 14.95 -1.76 -14.45
CA THR A 85 16.28 -1.63 -15.05
C THR A 85 16.31 -0.74 -16.29
N GLN A 86 15.25 -0.74 -17.09
CA GLN A 86 15.12 0.14 -18.27
C GLN A 86 15.04 1.63 -17.94
N TYR A 87 14.74 1.98 -16.68
CA TYR A 87 14.79 3.37 -16.19
C TYR A 87 16.13 3.71 -15.53
N GLY A 88 17.12 2.80 -15.60
CA GLY A 88 18.45 2.96 -15.04
C GLY A 88 18.61 2.46 -13.59
N TYR A 89 17.61 1.75 -13.04
CA TYR A 89 17.69 1.14 -11.71
C TYR A 89 18.39 -0.22 -11.76
N GLN A 90 18.82 -0.70 -10.61
CA GLN A 90 19.49 -2.00 -10.51
C GLN A 90 18.48 -3.16 -10.57
N PRO A 91 18.87 -4.32 -11.10
CA PRO A 91 17.98 -5.48 -11.12
C PRO A 91 17.66 -5.95 -9.70
N THR A 92 16.42 -6.40 -9.50
CA THR A 92 15.90 -6.95 -8.24
C THR A 92 15.61 -8.44 -8.38
N VAL A 93 15.40 -9.12 -7.27
CA VAL A 93 14.93 -10.51 -7.22
C VAL A 93 13.56 -10.56 -6.54
N ASN A 94 12.78 -11.61 -6.78
CA ASN A 94 11.50 -11.81 -6.12
C ASN A 94 11.68 -12.33 -4.69
N ALA A 95 10.63 -12.19 -3.87
CA ALA A 95 10.65 -12.59 -2.47
C ALA A 95 10.87 -14.10 -2.29
N LEU A 96 10.27 -14.95 -3.14
CA LEU A 96 10.44 -16.40 -3.07
C LEU A 96 11.91 -16.82 -3.25
N HIS A 97 12.65 -16.15 -4.15
CA HIS A 97 14.08 -16.38 -4.30
C HIS A 97 14.84 -16.11 -2.99
N LEU A 98 14.55 -14.98 -2.34
CA LEU A 98 15.17 -14.63 -1.06
C LEU A 98 14.85 -15.65 0.03
N GLY A 99 13.58 -16.06 0.14
CA GLY A 99 13.15 -17.07 1.09
C GLY A 99 13.73 -18.46 0.82
N THR A 100 13.92 -18.83 -0.46
CA THR A 100 14.53 -20.12 -0.85
C THR A 100 16.02 -20.15 -0.55
N VAL A 101 16.75 -19.07 -0.80
CA VAL A 101 18.17 -18.93 -0.45
C VAL A 101 18.36 -18.89 1.06
N ASP A 102 17.39 -18.31 1.76
CA ASP A 102 17.33 -18.15 3.21
C ASP A 102 18.62 -17.64 3.85
N ASN A 103 19.20 -16.62 3.25
CA ASN A 103 20.44 -16.02 3.71
C ASN A 103 20.24 -14.54 4.03
N ARG A 104 20.62 -14.14 5.25
CA ARG A 104 20.47 -12.76 5.76
C ARG A 104 21.21 -11.75 4.92
N ASP A 105 22.48 -12.04 4.59
CA ASP A 105 23.33 -11.06 3.89
C ASP A 105 22.87 -10.87 2.44
N THR A 106 22.37 -11.93 1.80
CA THR A 106 21.73 -11.86 0.48
C THR A 106 20.48 -10.98 0.53
N THR A 107 19.62 -11.16 1.52
CA THR A 107 18.40 -10.34 1.67
C THR A 107 18.75 -8.90 1.96
N LEU A 108 19.68 -8.64 2.86
CA LEU A 108 20.13 -7.28 3.16
C LEU A 108 20.77 -6.60 1.96
N TYR A 109 21.54 -7.32 1.14
CA TYR A 109 22.13 -6.78 -0.08
C TYR A 109 21.07 -6.22 -1.03
N TYR A 110 20.03 -7.00 -1.36
CA TYR A 110 18.96 -6.54 -2.24
C TYR A 110 18.08 -5.49 -1.59
N ALA A 111 17.74 -5.63 -0.31
CA ALA A 111 16.92 -4.70 0.44
C ALA A 111 17.58 -3.31 0.55
N MET A 112 18.89 -3.24 0.86
CA MET A 112 19.62 -1.98 0.92
C MET A 112 19.70 -1.28 -0.43
N ARG A 113 19.82 -2.03 -1.53
CA ARG A 113 19.82 -1.46 -2.89
C ARG A 113 18.49 -0.83 -3.21
N ILE A 114 17.38 -1.58 -2.99
CA ILE A 114 16.03 -1.08 -3.19
C ILE A 114 15.80 0.18 -2.33
N ALA A 115 16.12 0.12 -1.06
CA ALA A 115 15.92 1.23 -0.13
C ALA A 115 16.69 2.50 -0.53
N LYS A 116 17.96 2.37 -0.95
CA LYS A 116 18.76 3.49 -1.44
C LYS A 116 18.17 4.10 -2.71
N GLU A 117 17.79 3.26 -3.68
CA GLU A 117 17.21 3.74 -4.94
C GLU A 117 15.87 4.44 -4.75
N LEU A 118 15.03 3.96 -3.81
CA LEU A 118 13.80 4.64 -3.41
C LEU A 118 14.11 6.00 -2.78
N ALA A 119 15.01 6.05 -1.79
CA ALA A 119 15.41 7.29 -1.13
C ALA A 119 16.02 8.33 -2.11
N GLU A 120 16.94 7.90 -2.97
CA GLU A 120 17.56 8.74 -4.01
C GLU A 120 16.53 9.27 -5.02
N SER A 121 15.44 8.56 -5.21
CA SER A 121 14.34 8.96 -6.07
C SER A 121 13.26 9.76 -5.34
N GLY A 122 13.43 10.06 -4.04
CA GLY A 122 12.47 10.80 -3.22
C GLY A 122 11.20 10.01 -2.87
N VAL A 123 11.19 8.68 -3.02
CA VAL A 123 10.14 7.78 -2.56
C VAL A 123 10.43 7.42 -1.10
N ASN A 124 9.51 7.72 -0.20
CA ASN A 124 9.71 7.60 1.24
C ASN A 124 8.82 6.56 1.94
N LEU A 125 7.94 5.90 1.17
CA LEU A 125 7.16 4.74 1.62
C LEU A 125 7.20 3.64 0.55
N ASN A 126 7.74 2.47 0.89
CA ASN A 126 7.64 1.29 0.04
C ASN A 126 6.38 0.49 0.42
N LEU A 127 5.51 0.21 -0.55
CA LEU A 127 4.34 -0.67 -0.35
C LEU A 127 4.80 -2.15 -0.38
N ALA A 128 5.70 -2.48 0.52
CA ALA A 128 6.34 -3.79 0.75
C ALA A 128 6.93 -3.81 2.18
N PRO A 129 7.29 -4.97 2.74
CA PRO A 129 7.26 -6.32 2.18
C PRO A 129 5.89 -6.99 2.23
N VAL A 130 5.72 -8.02 1.38
CA VAL A 130 4.55 -8.93 1.42
C VAL A 130 4.76 -9.95 2.53
N LEU A 131 3.79 -10.08 3.45
CA LEU A 131 3.80 -11.02 4.57
C LEU A 131 2.91 -12.25 4.34
N ASP A 132 2.25 -12.31 3.18
CA ASP A 132 1.39 -13.43 2.81
C ASP A 132 2.19 -14.73 2.71
N ILE A 133 1.54 -15.87 3.00
CA ILE A 133 2.15 -17.19 2.82
C ILE A 133 2.21 -17.56 1.33
N HIS A 134 3.26 -18.30 0.96
CA HIS A 134 3.39 -18.82 -0.40
C HIS A 134 2.51 -20.06 -0.60
N ARG A 135 1.74 -20.05 -1.70
CA ARG A 135 1.03 -21.19 -2.27
C ARG A 135 1.18 -21.15 -3.78
N ASP A 136 1.56 -22.26 -4.39
CA ASP A 136 1.74 -22.35 -5.85
C ASP A 136 0.44 -22.12 -6.63
N ASP A 137 -0.71 -22.49 -6.04
CA ASP A 137 -2.03 -22.36 -6.63
C ASP A 137 -2.69 -20.98 -6.41
N SER A 138 -2.01 -20.07 -5.70
CA SER A 138 -2.47 -18.68 -5.57
C SER A 138 -2.12 -17.87 -6.82
N PRO A 139 -3.12 -17.40 -7.59
CA PRO A 139 -2.89 -16.84 -8.93
C PRO A 139 -2.13 -15.51 -8.91
N HIS A 140 -2.38 -14.66 -7.90
CA HIS A 140 -1.82 -13.30 -7.84
C HIS A 140 -0.62 -13.19 -6.90
N ILE A 141 -0.58 -13.97 -5.83
CA ILE A 141 0.49 -13.91 -4.85
C ILE A 141 1.56 -14.97 -5.15
N GLY A 142 1.17 -16.24 -5.25
CA GLY A 142 2.10 -17.35 -5.47
C GLY A 142 2.69 -17.37 -6.87
N HIS A 143 1.85 -17.26 -7.92
CA HIS A 143 2.31 -17.27 -9.31
C HIS A 143 3.35 -16.18 -9.61
N PHE A 144 3.19 -14.97 -9.07
CA PHE A 144 4.16 -13.88 -9.20
C PHE A 144 5.31 -13.93 -8.21
N LYS A 145 5.40 -14.99 -7.37
CA LYS A 145 6.50 -15.22 -6.42
C LYS A 145 6.70 -14.05 -5.46
N ARG A 146 5.59 -13.45 -5.00
CA ARG A 146 5.60 -12.25 -4.14
C ARG A 146 5.88 -12.58 -2.66
N CYS A 147 5.69 -13.83 -2.23
CA CYS A 147 5.90 -14.30 -0.85
C CYS A 147 7.27 -14.93 -0.68
N PHE A 148 7.84 -14.83 0.53
CA PHE A 148 9.15 -15.42 0.85
C PHE A 148 9.07 -16.94 0.95
N SER A 149 8.03 -17.48 1.60
CA SER A 149 7.89 -18.90 1.92
C SER A 149 6.45 -19.24 2.32
N SER A 150 6.16 -20.54 2.46
CA SER A 150 5.02 -21.04 3.22
C SER A 150 5.31 -21.11 4.74
N ASP A 151 6.57 -21.01 5.15
CA ASP A 151 7.01 -20.99 6.55
C ASP A 151 6.97 -19.54 7.09
N VAL A 152 6.14 -19.33 8.12
CA VAL A 152 5.92 -18.01 8.73
C VAL A 152 7.16 -17.45 9.43
N ASP A 153 8.09 -18.28 9.88
CA ASP A 153 9.34 -17.83 10.49
C ASP A 153 10.30 -17.30 9.42
N VAL A 154 10.35 -17.94 8.24
CA VAL A 154 11.08 -17.43 7.08
C VAL A 154 10.53 -16.07 6.67
N ILE A 155 9.20 -15.95 6.52
CA ILE A 155 8.54 -14.69 6.18
C ILE A 155 8.91 -13.60 7.19
N THR A 156 8.75 -13.89 8.48
CA THR A 156 8.99 -12.93 9.57
C THR A 156 10.42 -12.39 9.55
N ARG A 157 11.44 -13.28 9.39
CA ARG A 157 12.84 -12.83 9.45
C ARG A 157 13.25 -12.05 8.20
N HIS A 158 12.84 -12.49 7.00
CA HIS A 158 13.17 -11.79 5.76
C HIS A 158 12.49 -10.41 5.69
N ALA A 159 11.21 -10.34 6.01
CA ALA A 159 10.48 -9.08 6.10
C ALA A 159 11.11 -8.12 7.13
N GLY A 160 11.49 -8.64 8.29
CA GLY A 160 12.18 -7.86 9.31
C GLY A 160 13.51 -7.26 8.84
N TRP A 161 14.32 -8.02 8.09
CA TRP A 161 15.58 -7.52 7.51
C TRP A 161 15.34 -6.46 6.42
N ILE A 162 14.29 -6.63 5.61
CA ILE A 162 13.91 -5.63 4.60
C ILE A 162 13.49 -4.32 5.26
N ILE A 163 12.63 -4.37 6.28
CA ILE A 163 12.19 -3.19 7.04
C ILE A 163 13.40 -2.47 7.65
N ASP A 164 14.33 -3.21 8.28
CA ASP A 164 15.55 -2.64 8.88
C ASP A 164 16.42 -1.93 7.84
N ALA A 165 16.54 -2.50 6.63
CA ALA A 165 17.31 -1.91 5.54
C ALA A 165 16.66 -0.62 5.02
N HIS A 166 15.35 -0.61 4.85
CA HIS A 166 14.59 0.56 4.40
C HIS A 166 14.68 1.69 5.42
N TYR A 167 14.47 1.37 6.69
CA TYR A 167 14.55 2.34 7.79
C TYR A 167 15.92 3.05 7.85
N LYS A 168 17.02 2.31 7.62
CA LYS A 168 18.38 2.89 7.54
C LYS A 168 18.56 3.91 6.41
N CYS A 169 17.74 3.86 5.40
CA CYS A 169 17.75 4.78 4.26
C CYS A 169 16.67 5.88 4.36
N GLY A 170 15.92 5.96 5.48
CA GLY A 170 14.85 6.93 5.65
C GLY A 170 13.58 6.59 4.85
N VAL A 171 13.41 5.33 4.44
CA VAL A 171 12.21 4.84 3.74
C VAL A 171 11.39 3.98 4.69
N LEU A 172 10.11 4.29 4.83
CA LEU A 172 9.16 3.49 5.59
C LEU A 172 8.63 2.31 4.76
N CYS A 173 8.05 1.32 5.43
CA CYS A 173 7.48 0.13 4.79
C CYS A 173 5.99 -0.02 5.14
N ALA A 174 5.18 -0.42 4.16
CA ALA A 174 3.82 -0.90 4.38
C ALA A 174 3.78 -2.42 4.21
N VAL A 175 3.59 -3.15 5.31
CA VAL A 175 3.44 -4.61 5.26
C VAL A 175 2.06 -4.99 4.76
N LYS A 176 1.97 -6.06 3.93
CA LYS A 176 0.73 -6.42 3.22
C LYS A 176 0.60 -7.93 2.97
N HIS A 177 -0.59 -8.43 2.74
CA HIS A 177 -1.92 -7.83 2.72
C HIS A 177 -2.74 -8.41 3.88
N PHE A 178 -2.96 -7.58 4.93
CA PHE A 178 -3.63 -8.04 6.15
C PHE A 178 -5.11 -8.42 5.89
N PRO A 179 -5.62 -9.53 6.43
CA PRO A 179 -5.05 -10.46 7.41
C PRO A 179 -4.38 -11.71 6.82
N GLY A 180 -3.89 -11.66 5.59
CA GLY A 180 -3.27 -12.76 4.83
C GLY A 180 -4.05 -13.05 3.55
N HIS A 181 -3.42 -12.79 2.39
CA HIS A 181 -3.97 -12.98 1.05
C HIS A 181 -3.33 -14.18 0.33
N GLY A 182 -2.34 -14.84 0.96
CA GLY A 182 -1.56 -15.89 0.33
C GLY A 182 -2.34 -17.16 -0.02
N SER A 183 -3.40 -17.44 0.75
CA SER A 183 -4.28 -18.59 0.54
C SER A 183 -5.45 -18.31 -0.42
N ALA A 184 -5.52 -17.14 -1.04
CA ALA A 184 -6.54 -16.80 -2.02
C ALA A 184 -6.39 -17.60 -3.31
N LEU A 185 -7.49 -18.18 -3.79
CA LEU A 185 -7.59 -18.90 -5.07
C LEU A 185 -8.17 -18.02 -6.20
N GLY A 186 -8.48 -16.75 -5.92
CA GLY A 186 -8.94 -15.72 -6.85
C GLY A 186 -8.07 -14.48 -6.80
N ASP A 187 -8.28 -13.57 -7.76
CA ASP A 187 -7.63 -12.27 -7.83
C ASP A 187 -8.63 -11.16 -7.44
N SER A 188 -8.31 -10.39 -6.40
CA SER A 188 -9.14 -9.28 -5.94
C SER A 188 -9.19 -8.09 -6.92
N HIS A 189 -8.35 -8.07 -7.95
CA HIS A 189 -8.45 -7.14 -9.06
C HIS A 189 -9.59 -7.49 -10.03
N GLU A 190 -9.99 -8.77 -10.08
CA GLU A 190 -11.02 -9.28 -10.99
C GLU A 190 -12.39 -9.45 -10.30
N GLY A 191 -12.45 -9.25 -8.98
CA GLY A 191 -13.70 -9.39 -8.23
C GLY A 191 -13.50 -9.73 -6.76
N MET A 192 -14.59 -10.16 -6.13
CA MET A 192 -14.56 -10.55 -4.72
C MET A 192 -13.87 -11.89 -4.53
N VAL A 193 -12.95 -11.94 -3.58
CA VAL A 193 -12.22 -13.15 -3.19
C VAL A 193 -12.64 -13.58 -1.79
N ASP A 194 -13.12 -14.83 -1.65
CA ASP A 194 -13.46 -15.45 -0.36
C ASP A 194 -12.41 -16.49 0.01
N VAL A 195 -11.69 -16.25 1.10
CA VAL A 195 -10.65 -17.13 1.63
C VAL A 195 -11.12 -17.97 2.82
N THR A 196 -12.41 -17.96 3.15
CA THR A 196 -12.96 -18.63 4.34
C THR A 196 -12.57 -20.10 4.44
N GLY A 197 -12.52 -20.81 3.31
CA GLY A 197 -12.17 -22.23 3.26
C GLY A 197 -10.68 -22.53 3.22
N THR A 198 -9.84 -21.56 2.86
CA THR A 198 -8.39 -21.77 2.60
C THR A 198 -7.51 -21.08 3.62
N TRP A 199 -7.91 -19.92 4.12
CA TRP A 199 -7.16 -19.14 5.11
C TRP A 199 -6.98 -19.89 6.44
N GLN A 200 -5.81 -19.73 7.04
CA GLN A 200 -5.47 -20.34 8.32
C GLN A 200 -4.95 -19.29 9.32
N PRO A 201 -5.21 -19.44 10.64
CA PRO A 201 -4.78 -18.49 11.66
C PRO A 201 -3.27 -18.22 11.70
N HIS A 202 -2.43 -19.14 11.22
CA HIS A 202 -0.98 -18.92 11.17
C HIS A 202 -0.57 -17.83 10.17
N GLU A 203 -1.46 -17.41 9.24
CA GLU A 203 -1.21 -16.28 8.34
C GLU A 203 -1.09 -14.94 9.08
N LEU A 204 -1.62 -14.85 10.30
CA LEU A 204 -1.44 -13.69 11.17
C LEU A 204 -0.06 -13.64 11.86
N VAL A 205 0.67 -14.78 11.93
CA VAL A 205 1.91 -14.88 12.71
C VAL A 205 2.99 -13.89 12.25
N PRO A 206 3.28 -13.71 10.95
CA PRO A 206 4.27 -12.73 10.51
C PRO A 206 3.92 -11.30 10.92
N PHE A 207 2.63 -10.91 10.82
CA PHE A 207 2.15 -9.60 11.27
C PHE A 207 2.34 -9.44 12.77
N THR A 208 1.84 -10.40 13.58
CA THR A 208 1.96 -10.38 15.04
C THR A 208 3.42 -10.28 15.49
N ASN A 209 4.30 -11.07 14.90
CA ASN A 209 5.72 -11.10 15.26
C ASN A 209 6.43 -9.77 14.95
N LEU A 210 6.09 -9.11 13.84
CA LEU A 210 6.71 -7.83 13.47
C LEU A 210 6.10 -6.66 14.27
N ILE A 211 4.81 -6.68 14.56
CA ILE A 211 4.14 -5.72 15.44
C ILE A 211 4.75 -5.76 16.85
N ASN A 212 4.88 -6.95 17.44
CA ASN A 212 5.47 -7.14 18.77
C ASN A 212 6.95 -6.68 18.84
N LYS A 213 7.64 -6.62 17.70
CA LYS A 213 9.01 -6.09 17.59
C LYS A 213 9.06 -4.59 17.28
N ASN A 214 7.91 -3.89 17.25
CA ASN A 214 7.78 -2.48 16.86
C ASN A 214 8.43 -2.16 15.50
N LYS A 215 8.29 -3.07 14.51
CA LYS A 215 8.88 -2.92 13.18
C LYS A 215 7.90 -2.46 12.10
N VAL A 216 6.60 -2.35 12.43
CA VAL A 216 5.55 -2.08 11.45
C VAL A 216 5.08 -0.64 11.58
N ASP A 217 5.33 0.17 10.56
CA ASP A 217 4.85 1.56 10.48
C ASP A 217 3.47 1.67 9.83
N VAL A 218 3.26 0.88 8.77
CA VAL A 218 2.01 0.85 8.01
C VAL A 218 1.60 -0.60 7.75
N VAL A 219 0.33 -0.92 8.01
CA VAL A 219 -0.32 -2.18 7.59
C VAL A 219 -1.28 -1.87 6.46
N MET A 220 -1.11 -2.54 5.31
CA MET A 220 -2.06 -2.49 4.20
C MET A 220 -3.02 -3.67 4.27
N THR A 221 -4.33 -3.38 4.18
CA THR A 221 -5.40 -4.39 4.22
C THR A 221 -5.66 -5.01 2.85
N ALA A 222 -6.19 -6.24 2.83
CA ALA A 222 -6.63 -6.93 1.62
C ALA A 222 -8.13 -6.78 1.37
N HIS A 223 -8.53 -6.78 0.09
CA HIS A 223 -9.94 -6.83 -0.31
C HIS A 223 -10.43 -8.29 -0.41
N ILE A 224 -10.43 -8.99 0.72
CA ILE A 224 -10.84 -10.40 0.81
C ILE A 224 -11.92 -10.60 1.85
N TYR A 225 -12.81 -11.54 1.60
CA TYR A 225 -13.74 -12.06 2.60
C TYR A 225 -13.11 -13.22 3.36
N ASN A 226 -13.23 -13.17 4.68
CA ASN A 226 -12.96 -14.28 5.56
C ASN A 226 -14.07 -14.37 6.61
N ARG A 227 -15.10 -15.16 6.33
CA ARG A 227 -16.30 -15.29 7.17
C ARG A 227 -16.02 -15.89 8.55
N ARG A 228 -14.84 -16.46 8.76
CA ARG A 228 -14.38 -16.91 10.08
C ARG A 228 -13.92 -15.74 10.97
N LEU A 229 -13.55 -14.60 10.36
CA LEU A 229 -13.17 -13.37 11.06
C LEU A 229 -14.32 -12.35 11.08
N ASP A 230 -14.96 -12.14 9.93
CA ASP A 230 -16.16 -11.31 9.81
C ASP A 230 -17.10 -11.90 8.75
N ASN A 231 -18.34 -12.20 9.15
CA ASN A 231 -19.33 -12.79 8.25
C ASN A 231 -19.94 -11.79 7.27
N ASP A 232 -19.83 -10.50 7.56
CA ASP A 232 -20.62 -9.45 6.90
C ASP A 232 -19.78 -8.61 5.93
N TYR A 233 -18.50 -8.35 6.25
CA TYR A 233 -17.67 -7.41 5.51
C TYR A 233 -16.31 -8.01 5.09
N PRO A 234 -15.76 -7.59 3.92
CA PRO A 234 -14.38 -7.92 3.56
C PRO A 234 -13.41 -7.22 4.50
N ALA A 235 -12.18 -7.72 4.61
CA ALA A 235 -11.21 -7.29 5.61
C ALA A 235 -10.98 -5.77 5.64
N THR A 236 -10.89 -5.12 4.48
CA THR A 236 -10.71 -3.66 4.39
C THR A 236 -11.89 -2.86 4.96
N LEU A 237 -13.10 -3.41 4.99
CA LEU A 237 -14.32 -2.75 5.44
C LEU A 237 -14.80 -3.24 6.81
N SER A 238 -14.05 -4.14 7.44
CA SER A 238 -14.44 -4.85 8.65
C SER A 238 -13.88 -4.21 9.92
N HIS A 239 -14.75 -3.70 10.79
CA HIS A 239 -14.38 -3.24 12.12
C HIS A 239 -13.79 -4.38 12.98
N LYS A 240 -14.35 -5.60 12.87
CA LYS A 240 -13.85 -6.78 13.59
C LYS A 240 -12.41 -7.11 13.21
N ILE A 241 -12.04 -6.94 11.93
CA ILE A 241 -10.69 -7.27 11.46
C ILE A 241 -9.72 -6.13 11.72
N ILE A 242 -10.08 -4.88 11.45
CA ILE A 242 -9.14 -3.76 11.60
C ILE A 242 -9.07 -3.29 13.05
N THR A 243 -10.20 -3.02 13.68
CA THR A 243 -10.19 -2.49 15.05
C THR A 243 -10.02 -3.60 16.09
N GLU A 244 -10.94 -4.57 16.15
CA GLU A 244 -10.90 -5.56 17.22
C GLU A 244 -9.70 -6.52 17.10
N LEU A 245 -9.42 -7.08 15.90
CA LEU A 245 -8.31 -8.01 15.73
C LEU A 245 -6.96 -7.29 15.65
N LEU A 246 -6.76 -6.39 14.67
CA LEU A 246 -5.43 -5.81 14.43
C LEU A 246 -5.05 -4.80 15.54
N ARG A 247 -5.95 -3.86 15.88
CA ARG A 247 -5.59 -2.83 16.87
C ARG A 247 -5.66 -3.35 18.29
N GLU A 248 -6.79 -3.94 18.72
CA GLU A 248 -7.00 -4.29 20.12
C GLU A 248 -6.31 -5.60 20.51
N GLN A 249 -6.53 -6.70 19.75
CA GLN A 249 -5.98 -8.01 20.10
C GLN A 249 -4.49 -8.15 19.76
N MET A 250 -4.04 -7.61 18.60
CA MET A 250 -2.63 -7.66 18.21
C MET A 250 -1.83 -6.46 18.69
N GLY A 251 -2.47 -5.43 19.26
CA GLY A 251 -1.81 -4.27 19.85
C GLY A 251 -1.19 -3.30 18.84
N TYR A 252 -1.75 -3.19 17.62
CA TYR A 252 -1.21 -2.32 16.58
C TYR A 252 -1.78 -0.91 16.64
N ASP A 253 -0.93 0.07 16.93
CA ASP A 253 -1.31 1.50 16.99
C ASP A 253 -0.77 2.35 15.81
N GLY A 254 -0.12 1.73 14.84
CA GLY A 254 0.38 2.40 13.63
C GLY A 254 -0.73 2.72 12.62
N VAL A 255 -0.30 3.18 11.44
CA VAL A 255 -1.20 3.56 10.34
C VAL A 255 -1.76 2.32 9.64
N VAL A 256 -3.07 2.25 9.47
CA VAL A 256 -3.75 1.27 8.62
C VAL A 256 -4.09 1.94 7.28
N MET A 257 -3.61 1.35 6.20
CA MET A 257 -3.86 1.76 4.82
C MET A 257 -4.73 0.71 4.13
N THR A 258 -5.67 1.14 3.30
CA THR A 258 -6.38 0.20 2.42
C THR A 258 -5.51 -0.17 1.21
N ASP A 259 -5.76 -1.31 0.57
CA ASP A 259 -5.43 -1.49 -0.84
C ASP A 259 -6.27 -0.54 -1.71
N ASP A 260 -6.08 -0.51 -3.05
CA ASP A 260 -6.76 0.46 -3.89
C ASP A 260 -8.29 0.30 -3.81
N MET A 261 -8.96 1.32 -3.27
CA MET A 261 -10.40 1.33 -3.04
C MET A 261 -11.24 1.28 -4.34
N TYR A 262 -10.58 1.40 -5.50
CA TYR A 262 -11.23 1.28 -6.81
C TYR A 262 -11.07 -0.11 -7.44
N MET A 263 -10.48 -1.09 -6.73
CA MET A 263 -10.45 -2.48 -7.19
C MET A 263 -11.85 -3.11 -7.21
N GLU A 264 -12.07 -4.01 -8.16
CA GLU A 264 -13.33 -4.74 -8.33
C GLU A 264 -13.74 -5.54 -7.09
N GLY A 265 -12.78 -5.98 -6.27
CA GLY A 265 -13.03 -6.62 -4.97
C GLY A 265 -13.88 -5.76 -4.01
N ILE A 266 -13.94 -4.45 -4.21
CA ILE A 266 -14.79 -3.52 -3.44
C ILE A 266 -15.94 -2.99 -4.29
N LEU A 267 -15.64 -2.37 -5.45
CA LEU A 267 -16.64 -1.62 -6.23
C LEU A 267 -17.68 -2.49 -6.92
N SER A 268 -17.45 -3.80 -7.03
CA SER A 268 -18.50 -4.73 -7.50
C SER A 268 -19.69 -4.85 -6.53
N GLN A 269 -19.56 -4.45 -5.27
CA GLN A 269 -20.57 -4.63 -4.24
C GLN A 269 -20.96 -3.38 -3.47
N TYR A 270 -20.04 -2.39 -3.39
CA TYR A 270 -20.25 -1.19 -2.59
C TYR A 270 -20.12 0.05 -3.48
N SER A 271 -20.99 1.01 -3.27
CA SER A 271 -20.79 2.35 -3.82
C SER A 271 -19.57 3.03 -3.17
N VAL A 272 -18.92 3.96 -3.88
CA VAL A 272 -17.75 4.68 -3.35
C VAL A 272 -18.02 5.34 -2.00
N PRO A 273 -19.13 6.10 -1.79
CA PRO A 273 -19.41 6.69 -0.48
C PRO A 273 -19.61 5.66 0.64
N GLU A 274 -20.24 4.51 0.34
CA GLU A 274 -20.45 3.44 1.29
C GLU A 274 -19.14 2.75 1.67
N ALA A 275 -18.33 2.35 0.68
CA ALA A 275 -17.02 1.74 0.92
C ALA A 275 -16.10 2.65 1.74
N PHE A 276 -16.09 3.95 1.47
CA PHE A 276 -15.30 4.92 2.21
C PHE A 276 -15.78 5.07 3.66
N ALA A 277 -17.10 5.17 3.87
CA ALA A 277 -17.66 5.23 5.22
C ALA A 277 -17.30 3.96 6.02
N LEU A 278 -17.49 2.78 5.43
CA LEU A 278 -17.19 1.50 6.08
C LEU A 278 -15.70 1.37 6.40
N ALA A 279 -14.79 1.67 5.45
CA ALA A 279 -13.34 1.59 5.67
C ALA A 279 -12.86 2.52 6.79
N ILE A 280 -13.32 3.79 6.80
CA ILE A 280 -12.97 4.75 7.84
C ILE A 280 -13.49 4.29 9.21
N ASN A 281 -14.76 3.86 9.28
CA ASN A 281 -15.38 3.37 10.52
C ASN A 281 -14.77 2.04 10.98
N ALA A 282 -14.28 1.22 10.05
CA ALA A 282 -13.54 0.00 10.38
C ALA A 282 -12.18 0.28 11.03
N GLY A 283 -11.61 1.48 10.87
CA GLY A 283 -10.34 1.86 11.49
C GLY A 283 -9.21 2.16 10.50
N ALA A 284 -9.48 2.23 9.19
CA ALA A 284 -8.50 2.66 8.18
C ALA A 284 -8.16 4.15 8.33
N ASP A 285 -6.87 4.48 8.23
CA ASP A 285 -6.36 5.83 8.35
C ASP A 285 -6.05 6.45 6.99
N ILE A 286 -5.55 5.64 6.04
CA ILE A 286 -5.26 6.05 4.68
C ILE A 286 -6.10 5.23 3.71
N LEU A 287 -6.88 5.93 2.87
CA LEU A 287 -7.61 5.33 1.76
C LEU A 287 -6.77 5.52 0.49
N LEU A 288 -6.29 4.42 -0.07
CA LEU A 288 -5.49 4.43 -1.30
C LEU A 288 -6.43 4.47 -2.51
N VAL A 289 -6.17 5.40 -3.44
CA VAL A 289 -6.85 5.50 -4.73
C VAL A 289 -5.81 5.76 -5.82
N GLY A 290 -5.37 4.71 -6.47
CA GLY A 290 -4.34 4.77 -7.51
C GLY A 290 -4.75 5.55 -8.75
N ASN A 291 -6.07 5.66 -9.00
CA ASN A 291 -6.62 6.33 -10.20
C ASN A 291 -5.95 5.80 -11.49
N ASN A 292 -5.66 4.48 -11.49
CA ASN A 292 -4.92 3.76 -12.53
C ASN A 292 -5.53 2.39 -12.79
N ILE A 293 -6.82 2.36 -13.03
CA ILE A 293 -7.62 1.17 -13.31
C ILE A 293 -8.13 1.19 -14.75
N ASP A 294 -8.55 0.04 -15.26
CA ASP A 294 -8.99 -0.12 -16.66
C ASP A 294 -10.25 0.72 -17.00
N THR A 295 -11.05 1.11 -16.00
CA THR A 295 -12.22 1.99 -16.20
C THR A 295 -11.89 3.45 -16.49
N GLY A 296 -10.62 3.83 -16.45
CA GLY A 296 -10.14 5.14 -16.87
C GLY A 296 -9.58 6.03 -15.76
N PHE A 297 -8.83 7.04 -16.20
CA PHE A 297 -8.30 8.10 -15.36
C PHE A 297 -9.30 9.26 -15.28
N GLU A 298 -9.54 9.78 -14.07
CA GLU A 298 -10.30 11.00 -13.85
C GLU A 298 -9.47 12.02 -13.06
N ALA A 299 -9.18 13.16 -13.66
CA ALA A 299 -8.39 14.23 -13.03
C ALA A 299 -9.07 14.86 -11.81
N ASP A 300 -10.40 14.90 -11.78
CA ASP A 300 -11.19 15.49 -10.69
C ASP A 300 -11.58 14.44 -9.60
N ARG A 301 -11.22 13.16 -9.77
CA ARG A 301 -11.55 12.11 -8.80
C ARG A 301 -11.12 12.45 -7.37
N PRO A 302 -9.89 12.91 -7.07
CA PRO A 302 -9.50 13.26 -5.71
C PRO A 302 -10.36 14.37 -5.09
N PHE A 303 -10.78 15.37 -5.89
CA PHE A 303 -11.70 16.43 -5.43
C PHE A 303 -13.07 15.87 -5.05
N LYS A 304 -13.63 14.98 -5.88
CA LYS A 304 -14.89 14.29 -5.59
C LYS A 304 -14.80 13.48 -4.29
N LEU A 305 -13.67 12.77 -4.09
CA LEU A 305 -13.47 11.94 -2.90
C LEU A 305 -13.34 12.76 -1.61
N VAL A 306 -12.64 13.89 -1.64
CA VAL A 306 -12.60 14.81 -0.49
C VAL A 306 -14.01 15.28 -0.14
N ASN A 307 -14.82 15.70 -1.12
CA ASN A 307 -16.20 16.10 -0.90
C ASN A 307 -17.04 14.97 -0.29
N ILE A 308 -16.90 13.74 -0.79
CA ILE A 308 -17.59 12.57 -0.22
C ILE A 308 -17.22 12.40 1.26
N ILE A 309 -15.93 12.44 1.63
CA ILE A 309 -15.50 12.30 3.04
C ILE A 309 -16.07 13.44 3.89
N VAL A 310 -16.02 14.67 3.41
CA VAL A 310 -16.60 15.83 4.09
C VAL A 310 -18.10 15.66 4.32
N ASP A 311 -18.85 15.17 3.34
CA ASP A 311 -20.28 14.93 3.45
C ASP A 311 -20.60 13.78 4.40
N LEU A 312 -19.77 12.71 4.42
CA LEU A 312 -19.90 11.62 5.37
C LEU A 312 -19.75 12.10 6.81
N VAL A 313 -18.79 13.02 7.05
CA VAL A 313 -18.61 13.62 8.39
C VAL A 313 -19.76 14.56 8.73
N LYS A 314 -20.16 15.47 7.83
CA LYS A 314 -21.27 16.41 8.05
C LYS A 314 -22.60 15.71 8.32
N THR A 315 -22.83 14.55 7.70
CA THR A 315 -24.06 13.78 7.89
C THR A 315 -23.99 12.79 9.07
N GLY A 316 -22.87 12.77 9.81
CA GLY A 316 -22.66 11.86 10.96
C GLY A 316 -22.48 10.39 10.59
N LYS A 317 -22.31 10.05 9.31
CA LYS A 317 -22.01 8.67 8.87
C LYS A 317 -20.59 8.24 9.23
N VAL A 318 -19.70 9.21 9.36
CA VAL A 318 -18.33 9.05 9.88
C VAL A 318 -18.17 10.03 11.04
N PRO A 319 -17.82 9.58 12.26
CA PRO A 319 -17.54 10.47 13.38
C PRO A 319 -16.34 11.38 13.09
N TYR A 320 -16.41 12.66 13.49
CA TYR A 320 -15.28 13.59 13.36
C TYR A 320 -14.04 13.08 14.11
N GLU A 321 -14.25 12.53 15.30
CA GLU A 321 -13.20 11.98 16.16
C GLU A 321 -12.40 10.90 15.45
N ARG A 322 -13.08 10.06 14.62
CA ARG A 322 -12.42 9.01 13.85
C ARG A 322 -11.46 9.58 12.80
N VAL A 323 -11.86 10.68 12.15
CA VAL A 323 -11.00 11.39 11.19
C VAL A 323 -9.83 12.06 11.91
N HIS A 324 -10.08 12.63 13.09
CA HIS A 324 -9.05 13.26 13.92
C HIS A 324 -7.97 12.25 14.35
N GLU A 325 -8.37 11.09 14.88
CA GLU A 325 -7.46 10.00 15.25
C GLU A 325 -6.58 9.55 14.06
N SER A 326 -7.18 9.41 12.87
CA SER A 326 -6.43 9.08 11.66
C SER A 326 -5.40 10.16 11.30
N SER A 327 -5.79 11.42 11.44
CA SER A 327 -4.89 12.55 11.18
C SER A 327 -3.69 12.51 12.13
N GLU A 328 -3.90 12.24 13.41
CA GLU A 328 -2.82 12.14 14.40
C GLU A 328 -1.85 11.00 14.09
N ARG A 329 -2.37 9.80 13.74
CA ARG A 329 -1.51 8.68 13.34
C ARG A 329 -0.69 8.99 12.08
N ILE A 330 -1.32 9.63 11.08
CA ILE A 330 -0.63 10.04 9.84
C ILE A 330 0.44 11.10 10.14
N LEU A 331 0.15 12.09 10.98
CA LEU A 331 1.15 13.09 11.40
C LEU A 331 2.31 12.45 12.16
N HIS A 332 2.03 11.50 13.05
CA HIS A 332 3.08 10.73 13.73
C HIS A 332 3.96 9.96 12.71
N LEU A 333 3.36 9.32 11.72
CA LEU A 333 4.08 8.64 10.62
C LEU A 333 4.95 9.63 9.84
N LYS A 334 4.40 10.79 9.45
CA LYS A 334 5.14 11.84 8.72
C LYS A 334 6.32 12.40 9.53
N ASN A 335 6.23 12.46 10.85
CA ASN A 335 7.34 12.89 11.70
C ASN A 335 8.55 11.95 11.66
N LYS A 336 8.36 10.67 11.31
CA LYS A 336 9.46 9.73 11.07
C LYS A 336 10.23 10.04 9.78
N LEU A 337 9.61 10.74 8.83
CA LEU A 337 10.23 11.14 7.55
C LEU A 337 11.07 12.43 7.69
N LYS A 338 10.93 13.19 8.77
CA LYS A 338 11.68 14.44 9.03
C LYS A 338 13.11 14.19 9.56
N LYS A 339 13.47 12.94 9.81
CA LYS A 339 14.78 12.54 10.34
C LYS A 339 15.71 12.08 9.24
#